data_4904c7f4a30a005566da9e9b03c96a23
#
_entry.id   4904c7f4a30a005566da9e9b03c96a23
#
_cell.length_a   1.000
_cell.length_b   1.000
_cell.length_c   1.000
_cell.angle_alpha   90.00
_cell.angle_beta   90.00
_cell.angle_gamma   90.00
#
_symmetry.space_group_name_H-M   'P 1'
#
loop_
_entity.id
_entity.type
_entity.pdbx_description
1 polymer ?
#
loop_
_entity_poly.entity_id
_entity_poly.type
_entity_poly.pdbx_seq_one_letter_code
_entity_poly.pdbx_strand_id
1 'polypeptide(L)'
;MPTLYPTEQVPAASRVWLISDTHLGVRNSSAEWIDIIDEYFDRFFFPTVQENIRPGDILIHAGDFYDSRQSVNLRVLDQGVRITERLAKTFVDGVWIIVGNHDIFGKNSNEINSLKSLKWIPGVRVCEEPLTLRAGQSDIFLLPWRKDSEDLQSTLESASPHDYLVCHADIQGFKYNKYTTLDKHGTEVAKFHKFGQVFSGHIHYGQRQGNVLTLGCPYELTRSDMENQKGIYLLDLETRQMNFFPNDVSPKFKKMSFSWILEQTVEDLNREFNNNFVDIIIDPQMALKAPLHLLTDAVESPRRLEFHPHDPNQSLASSFQYDPDSGNKPLTFDVMHFLHLYVDQMDLTPEDAQKIRSVLEKLHHLSTDTAVHS
;
A
#
# COMPACT_ATOMS: atom_id res chain seq x y z
N MET A 1 -11.05 -25.94 -26.82
CA MET A 1 -10.26 -26.82 -25.91
C MET A 1 -9.60 -25.92 -24.89
N PRO A 2 -9.44 -26.32 -23.62
CA PRO A 2 -8.68 -25.53 -22.64
C PRO A 2 -7.26 -25.29 -23.14
N THR A 3 -6.74 -24.11 -22.92
CA THR A 3 -5.34 -23.79 -23.23
C THR A 3 -4.46 -24.51 -22.20
N LEU A 4 -3.43 -25.22 -22.69
CA LEU A 4 -2.43 -25.83 -21.80
C LEU A 4 -1.38 -24.77 -21.47
N TYR A 5 -1.36 -24.34 -20.21
CA TYR A 5 -0.32 -23.47 -19.69
C TYR A 5 0.89 -24.28 -19.17
N PRO A 6 2.11 -23.71 -19.18
CA PRO A 6 3.27 -24.37 -18.60
C PRO A 6 2.99 -24.80 -17.15
N THR A 7 3.55 -25.93 -16.75
CA THR A 7 3.40 -26.44 -15.37
C THR A 7 4.77 -26.56 -14.72
N GLU A 8 4.91 -25.91 -13.56
CA GLU A 8 6.04 -26.11 -12.65
C GLU A 8 5.60 -26.98 -11.48
N GLN A 9 6.53 -27.74 -10.91
CA GLN A 9 6.23 -28.69 -9.83
C GLN A 9 7.08 -28.43 -8.59
N VAL A 10 6.42 -28.40 -7.43
CA VAL A 10 7.04 -28.36 -6.10
C VAL A 10 6.41 -29.46 -5.24
N PRO A 11 6.86 -30.73 -5.40
CA PRO A 11 6.21 -31.85 -4.76
C PRO A 11 6.18 -31.82 -3.23
N ALA A 12 7.19 -31.15 -2.62
CA ALA A 12 7.28 -30.99 -1.17
C ALA A 12 6.37 -29.90 -0.60
N ALA A 13 5.78 -29.04 -1.47
CA ALA A 13 4.99 -27.92 -1.00
C ALA A 13 3.70 -28.38 -0.30
N SER A 14 3.47 -27.89 0.90
CA SER A 14 2.27 -28.15 1.70
C SER A 14 1.55 -26.89 2.14
N ARG A 15 2.27 -25.77 2.18
CA ARG A 15 1.71 -24.47 2.58
C ARG A 15 2.27 -23.36 1.69
N VAL A 16 1.48 -22.31 1.54
CA VAL A 16 1.80 -21.14 0.71
C VAL A 16 1.68 -19.87 1.54
N TRP A 17 2.77 -19.14 1.67
CA TRP A 17 2.75 -17.77 2.14
C TRP A 17 2.35 -16.85 1.00
N LEU A 18 1.40 -15.94 1.28
CA LEU A 18 0.86 -15.01 0.30
C LEU A 18 1.09 -13.57 0.78
N ILE A 19 1.67 -12.76 -0.09
CA ILE A 19 1.88 -11.33 0.07
C ILE A 19 1.60 -10.63 -1.27
N SER A 20 1.24 -9.37 -1.26
CA SER A 20 0.98 -8.58 -2.46
C SER A 20 1.26 -7.10 -2.24
N ASP A 21 1.37 -6.34 -3.34
CA ASP A 21 1.32 -4.88 -3.35
C ASP A 21 2.32 -4.23 -2.36
N THR A 22 3.58 -4.68 -2.41
CA THR A 22 4.65 -4.14 -1.56
C THR A 22 5.13 -2.77 -2.00
N HIS A 23 4.95 -2.41 -3.28
CA HIS A 23 5.23 -1.08 -3.84
C HIS A 23 6.57 -0.47 -3.39
N LEU A 24 7.66 -1.24 -3.54
CA LEU A 24 8.99 -0.72 -3.24
C LEU A 24 9.25 0.53 -4.10
N GLY A 25 9.64 1.62 -3.44
CA GLY A 25 9.85 2.91 -4.10
C GLY A 25 8.63 3.84 -4.09
N VAL A 26 7.57 3.49 -3.37
CA VAL A 26 6.41 4.37 -3.15
C VAL A 26 6.84 5.76 -2.65
N ARG A 27 6.02 6.78 -2.90
CA ARG A 27 6.32 8.17 -2.53
C ARG A 27 7.61 8.70 -3.15
N ASN A 28 7.78 8.46 -4.46
CA ASN A 28 8.94 8.90 -5.25
C ASN A 28 10.28 8.37 -4.69
N SER A 29 10.27 7.17 -4.15
CA SER A 29 11.47 6.53 -3.58
C SER A 29 12.10 7.34 -2.44
N SER A 30 11.29 7.98 -1.61
CA SER A 30 11.79 8.76 -0.48
C SER A 30 12.55 7.88 0.51
N ALA A 31 13.59 8.42 1.15
CA ALA A 31 14.39 7.69 2.13
C ALA A 31 13.51 7.16 3.27
N GLU A 32 12.57 7.97 3.76
CA GLU A 32 11.62 7.57 4.80
C GLU A 32 10.85 6.29 4.44
N TRP A 33 10.36 6.19 3.19
CA TRP A 33 9.60 5.00 2.77
C TRP A 33 10.49 3.79 2.49
N ILE A 34 11.73 4.01 2.06
CA ILE A 34 12.72 2.92 1.97
C ILE A 34 12.95 2.33 3.37
N ASP A 35 13.14 3.17 4.39
CA ASP A 35 13.35 2.73 5.78
C ASP A 35 12.10 2.04 6.35
N ILE A 36 10.88 2.56 6.10
CA ILE A 36 9.62 1.92 6.54
C ILE A 36 9.49 0.51 5.97
N ILE A 37 9.82 0.33 4.69
CA ILE A 37 9.75 -0.98 4.03
C ILE A 37 10.81 -1.93 4.59
N ASP A 38 12.04 -1.45 4.81
CA ASP A 38 13.09 -2.26 5.46
C ASP A 38 12.64 -2.66 6.89
N GLU A 39 12.11 -1.73 7.69
CA GLU A 39 11.55 -2.02 9.02
C GLU A 39 10.41 -3.06 8.98
N TYR A 40 9.52 -2.97 7.98
CA TYR A 40 8.46 -3.97 7.79
C TYR A 40 9.03 -5.37 7.59
N PHE A 41 10.01 -5.53 6.69
CA PHE A 41 10.63 -6.83 6.45
C PHE A 41 11.43 -7.31 7.66
N ASP A 42 12.17 -6.44 8.32
CA ASP A 42 13.08 -6.81 9.43
C ASP A 42 12.34 -7.08 10.74
N ARG A 43 11.28 -6.35 11.04
CA ARG A 43 10.61 -6.40 12.35
C ARG A 43 9.27 -7.12 12.33
N PHE A 44 8.65 -7.29 11.14
CA PHE A 44 7.38 -8.00 11.03
C PHE A 44 7.49 -9.22 10.12
N PHE A 45 7.79 -9.06 8.83
CA PHE A 45 7.69 -10.16 7.85
C PHE A 45 8.60 -11.33 8.20
N PHE A 46 9.91 -11.11 8.26
CA PHE A 46 10.86 -12.20 8.50
C PHE A 46 10.72 -12.82 9.90
N PRO A 47 10.55 -12.07 11.00
CA PRO A 47 10.26 -12.66 12.30
C PRO A 47 9.01 -13.53 12.31
N THR A 48 7.88 -13.03 11.76
CA THR A 48 6.62 -13.78 11.67
C THR A 48 6.80 -15.08 10.87
N VAL A 49 7.49 -14.99 9.73
CA VAL A 49 7.76 -16.18 8.91
C VAL A 49 8.68 -17.15 9.66
N GLN A 50 9.76 -16.69 10.27
CA GLN A 50 10.72 -17.55 10.99
C GLN A 50 10.08 -18.31 12.16
N GLU A 51 9.13 -17.72 12.84
CA GLU A 51 8.39 -18.38 13.93
C GLU A 51 7.43 -19.47 13.43
N ASN A 52 7.00 -19.39 12.16
CA ASN A 52 5.91 -20.21 11.65
C ASN A 52 6.30 -21.11 10.46
N ILE A 53 7.46 -20.89 9.84
CA ILE A 53 7.90 -21.59 8.62
C ILE A 53 8.15 -23.09 8.89
N ARG A 54 7.83 -23.92 7.90
CA ARG A 54 8.10 -25.36 7.89
C ARG A 54 8.77 -25.77 6.59
N PRO A 55 9.48 -26.90 6.57
CA PRO A 55 9.95 -27.50 5.31
C PRO A 55 8.78 -27.69 4.35
N GLY A 56 8.99 -27.37 3.09
CA GLY A 56 7.94 -27.40 2.07
C GLY A 56 7.09 -26.12 1.97
N ASP A 57 7.35 -25.10 2.77
CA ASP A 57 6.68 -23.81 2.60
C ASP A 57 7.25 -23.06 1.39
N ILE A 58 6.35 -22.51 0.59
CA ILE A 58 6.67 -21.63 -0.54
C ILE A 58 6.09 -20.25 -0.35
N LEU A 59 6.61 -19.27 -1.10
CA LEU A 59 6.07 -17.92 -1.13
C LEU A 59 5.54 -17.58 -2.51
N ILE A 60 4.36 -16.96 -2.57
CA ILE A 60 3.82 -16.33 -3.78
C ILE A 60 3.55 -14.85 -3.47
N HIS A 61 4.20 -13.97 -4.24
CA HIS A 61 3.92 -12.54 -4.26
C HIS A 61 2.96 -12.24 -5.41
N ALA A 62 1.78 -11.70 -5.09
CA ALA A 62 0.69 -11.54 -6.04
C ALA A 62 0.75 -10.20 -6.82
N GLY A 63 1.94 -9.71 -7.15
CA GLY A 63 2.17 -8.56 -8.04
C GLY A 63 2.35 -7.23 -7.32
N ASP A 64 2.71 -6.20 -8.09
CA ASP A 64 3.05 -4.85 -7.63
C ASP A 64 4.15 -4.86 -6.55
N PHE A 65 5.27 -5.49 -6.92
CA PHE A 65 6.46 -5.53 -6.08
C PHE A 65 7.14 -4.15 -6.04
N TYR A 66 7.32 -3.51 -7.22
CA TYR A 66 7.80 -2.14 -7.33
C TYR A 66 6.65 -1.16 -7.60
N ASP A 67 6.83 0.10 -7.19
CA ASP A 67 5.80 1.12 -7.33
C ASP A 67 5.82 1.83 -8.70
N SER A 68 7.01 2.05 -9.27
CA SER A 68 7.15 2.89 -10.46
C SER A 68 7.13 2.10 -11.76
N ARG A 69 6.20 2.46 -12.66
CA ARG A 69 6.05 1.90 -14.01
C ARG A 69 7.10 2.36 -15.03
N GLN A 70 7.86 3.41 -14.73
CA GLN A 70 8.75 4.03 -15.71
C GLN A 70 10.23 3.82 -15.40
N SER A 71 10.59 3.90 -14.13
CA SER A 71 11.99 3.78 -13.70
C SER A 71 12.06 3.30 -12.26
N VAL A 72 13.05 2.50 -11.94
CA VAL A 72 13.34 2.10 -10.57
C VAL A 72 14.56 2.86 -10.08
N ASN A 73 14.43 3.57 -8.97
CA ASN A 73 15.55 4.22 -8.31
C ASN A 73 16.61 3.18 -7.88
N LEU A 74 17.90 3.49 -7.99
CA LEU A 74 18.97 2.54 -7.66
C LEU A 74 18.93 2.04 -6.20
N ARG A 75 18.55 2.89 -5.25
CA ARG A 75 18.38 2.46 -3.84
C ARG A 75 17.25 1.46 -3.68
N VAL A 76 16.13 1.71 -4.39
CA VAL A 76 14.96 0.83 -4.40
C VAL A 76 15.28 -0.49 -5.11
N LEU A 77 16.04 -0.44 -6.20
CA LEU A 77 16.50 -1.64 -6.89
C LEU A 77 17.38 -2.52 -5.97
N ASP A 78 18.35 -1.91 -5.29
CA ASP A 78 19.20 -2.59 -4.31
C ASP A 78 18.35 -3.17 -3.16
N GLN A 79 17.40 -2.40 -2.61
CA GLN A 79 16.46 -2.87 -1.60
C GLN A 79 15.68 -4.10 -2.07
N GLY A 80 15.12 -4.05 -3.28
CA GLY A 80 14.36 -5.14 -3.86
C GLY A 80 15.20 -6.41 -4.05
N VAL A 81 16.45 -6.28 -4.52
CA VAL A 81 17.38 -7.41 -4.65
C VAL A 81 17.69 -8.01 -3.28
N ARG A 82 18.08 -7.19 -2.29
CA ARG A 82 18.40 -7.66 -0.92
C ARG A 82 17.22 -8.39 -0.26
N ILE A 83 16.00 -7.82 -0.37
CA ILE A 83 14.79 -8.44 0.16
C ILE A 83 14.55 -9.77 -0.54
N THR A 84 14.61 -9.82 -1.88
CA THR A 84 14.35 -11.03 -2.66
C THR A 84 15.37 -12.13 -2.39
N GLU A 85 16.66 -11.80 -2.22
CA GLU A 85 17.68 -12.77 -1.80
C GLU A 85 17.38 -13.37 -0.43
N ARG A 86 16.89 -12.55 0.51
CA ARG A 86 16.47 -13.05 1.84
C ARG A 86 15.24 -13.94 1.74
N LEU A 87 14.25 -13.56 0.90
CA LEU A 87 13.09 -14.41 0.61
C LEU A 87 13.51 -15.76 0.05
N ALA A 88 14.40 -15.79 -0.94
CA ALA A 88 14.91 -17.04 -1.53
C ALA A 88 15.69 -17.92 -0.54
N LYS A 89 16.43 -17.32 0.39
CA LYS A 89 17.11 -18.04 1.49
C LYS A 89 16.14 -18.61 2.52
N THR A 90 15.01 -17.93 2.75
CA THR A 90 13.99 -18.31 3.72
C THR A 90 13.07 -19.40 3.14
N PHE A 91 12.63 -19.24 1.90
CA PHE A 91 11.74 -20.16 1.20
C PHE A 91 12.54 -21.00 0.21
N VAL A 92 13.24 -22.00 0.74
CA VAL A 92 14.17 -22.84 -0.04
C VAL A 92 13.48 -23.67 -1.14
N ASP A 93 12.19 -23.95 -0.96
CA ASP A 93 11.37 -24.66 -1.94
C ASP A 93 10.83 -23.77 -3.05
N GLY A 94 10.96 -22.44 -2.92
CA GLY A 94 10.76 -21.47 -3.97
C GLY A 94 9.97 -20.23 -3.63
N VAL A 95 10.23 -19.19 -4.40
CA VAL A 95 9.56 -17.89 -4.38
C VAL A 95 9.03 -17.60 -5.77
N TRP A 96 7.72 -17.39 -5.92
CA TRP A 96 7.08 -16.94 -7.15
C TRP A 96 6.61 -15.52 -7.00
N ILE A 97 6.94 -14.67 -7.97
CA ILE A 97 6.49 -13.29 -8.04
C ILE A 97 5.75 -13.11 -9.36
N ILE A 98 4.44 -12.89 -9.31
CA ILE A 98 3.69 -12.56 -10.52
C ILE A 98 3.86 -11.07 -10.85
N VAL A 99 3.85 -10.74 -12.13
CA VAL A 99 3.95 -9.35 -12.59
C VAL A 99 2.63 -8.63 -12.34
N GLY A 100 2.67 -7.52 -11.60
CA GLY A 100 1.55 -6.60 -11.40
C GLY A 100 1.56 -5.44 -12.39
N ASN A 101 0.56 -4.56 -12.33
CA ASN A 101 0.45 -3.44 -13.26
C ASN A 101 1.45 -2.30 -12.98
N HIS A 102 1.97 -2.18 -11.77
CA HIS A 102 3.05 -1.25 -11.43
C HIS A 102 4.44 -1.79 -11.82
N ASP A 103 4.58 -3.09 -12.01
CA ASP A 103 5.85 -3.69 -12.41
C ASP A 103 6.15 -3.54 -13.90
N ILE A 104 5.17 -3.19 -14.75
CA ILE A 104 5.30 -3.12 -16.21
C ILE A 104 5.52 -1.70 -16.73
N PHE A 105 6.32 -1.61 -17.82
CA PHE A 105 6.44 -0.37 -18.58
C PHE A 105 5.21 -0.18 -19.48
N GLY A 106 4.48 0.91 -19.27
CA GLY A 106 3.21 1.13 -19.98
C GLY A 106 2.09 0.27 -19.40
N LYS A 107 1.09 -0.10 -20.22
CA LYS A 107 -0.09 -0.86 -19.73
C LYS A 107 -0.39 -2.13 -20.55
N ASN A 108 0.33 -2.36 -21.65
CA ASN A 108 -0.14 -3.27 -22.69
C ASN A 108 0.65 -4.58 -22.81
N SER A 109 1.78 -4.73 -22.12
CA SER A 109 2.62 -5.93 -22.21
C SER A 109 3.46 -6.12 -20.96
N ASN A 110 3.59 -7.37 -20.52
CA ASN A 110 4.49 -7.76 -19.45
C ASN A 110 5.94 -7.95 -19.91
N GLU A 111 6.22 -7.74 -21.22
CA GLU A 111 7.54 -7.97 -21.80
C GLU A 111 8.63 -7.08 -21.22
N ILE A 112 8.32 -5.80 -20.95
CA ILE A 112 9.24 -4.89 -20.27
C ILE A 112 8.71 -4.66 -18.85
N ASN A 113 9.40 -5.24 -17.86
CA ASN A 113 9.02 -5.12 -16.46
C ASN A 113 10.25 -5.00 -15.54
N SER A 114 10.03 -4.41 -14.37
CA SER A 114 11.06 -4.17 -13.35
C SER A 114 11.57 -5.46 -12.68
N LEU A 115 10.74 -6.50 -12.65
CA LEU A 115 11.05 -7.77 -11.98
C LEU A 115 12.11 -8.60 -12.72
N LYS A 116 12.45 -8.25 -13.97
CA LYS A 116 13.51 -8.95 -14.72
C LYS A 116 14.85 -9.00 -14.01
N SER A 117 15.15 -7.97 -13.21
CA SER A 117 16.36 -7.91 -12.39
C SER A 117 16.43 -9.02 -11.33
N LEU A 118 15.26 -9.53 -10.89
CA LEU A 118 15.14 -10.53 -9.84
C LEU A 118 15.24 -11.98 -10.36
N LYS A 119 15.07 -12.19 -11.68
CA LYS A 119 15.11 -13.53 -12.31
C LYS A 119 16.42 -14.30 -12.10
N TRP A 120 17.50 -13.58 -11.84
CA TRP A 120 18.83 -14.16 -11.66
C TRP A 120 19.10 -14.65 -10.24
N ILE A 121 18.19 -14.39 -9.31
CA ILE A 121 18.31 -14.84 -7.92
C ILE A 121 17.90 -16.33 -7.87
N PRO A 122 18.79 -17.24 -7.46
CA PRO A 122 18.46 -18.66 -7.35
C PRO A 122 17.25 -18.89 -6.43
N GLY A 123 16.33 -19.74 -6.85
CA GLY A 123 15.10 -20.03 -6.09
C GLY A 123 13.95 -19.05 -6.36
N VAL A 124 14.16 -17.98 -7.14
CA VAL A 124 13.11 -17.01 -7.52
C VAL A 124 12.59 -17.31 -8.93
N ARG A 125 11.29 -17.24 -9.08
CA ARG A 125 10.55 -17.34 -10.36
C ARG A 125 9.71 -16.10 -10.56
N VAL A 126 9.98 -15.35 -11.62
CA VAL A 126 9.14 -14.21 -12.05
C VAL A 126 8.18 -14.73 -13.11
N CYS A 127 6.88 -14.66 -12.79
CA CYS A 127 5.80 -15.10 -13.67
C CYS A 127 5.33 -13.93 -14.54
N GLU A 128 5.80 -13.86 -15.77
CA GLU A 128 5.40 -12.87 -16.78
C GLU A 128 4.17 -13.32 -17.56
N GLU A 129 4.00 -14.65 -17.69
CA GLU A 129 2.90 -15.30 -18.40
C GLU A 129 2.18 -16.28 -17.45
N PRO A 130 0.92 -16.62 -17.74
CA PRO A 130 0.16 -17.55 -16.93
C PRO A 130 0.85 -18.94 -16.88
N LEU A 131 0.89 -19.52 -15.69
CA LEU A 131 1.39 -20.88 -15.50
C LEU A 131 0.61 -21.61 -14.40
N THR A 132 0.66 -22.93 -14.43
CA THR A 132 0.16 -23.79 -13.35
C THR A 132 1.33 -24.18 -12.45
N LEU A 133 1.21 -23.91 -11.15
CA LEU A 133 2.11 -24.41 -10.13
C LEU A 133 1.46 -25.61 -9.44
N ARG A 134 2.03 -26.80 -9.62
CA ARG A 134 1.63 -27.98 -8.85
C ARG A 134 2.40 -28.02 -7.54
N ALA A 135 1.74 -27.61 -6.48
CA ALA A 135 2.28 -27.55 -5.13
C ALA A 135 1.73 -28.74 -4.31
N GLY A 136 2.56 -29.75 -4.05
CA GLY A 136 2.11 -31.01 -3.47
C GLY A 136 1.03 -31.67 -4.33
N GLN A 137 -0.17 -31.79 -3.80
CA GLN A 137 -1.34 -32.36 -4.50
C GLN A 137 -2.29 -31.30 -5.07
N SER A 138 -1.99 -30.03 -4.89
CA SER A 138 -2.85 -28.92 -5.30
C SER A 138 -2.33 -28.23 -6.55
N ASP A 139 -3.24 -27.81 -7.42
CA ASP A 139 -2.94 -27.00 -8.59
C ASP A 139 -3.27 -25.53 -8.31
N ILE A 140 -2.26 -24.66 -8.44
CA ILE A 140 -2.37 -23.21 -8.27
C ILE A 140 -2.14 -22.57 -9.64
N PHE A 141 -3.13 -21.87 -10.17
CA PHE A 141 -2.96 -21.10 -11.38
C PHE A 141 -2.40 -19.72 -11.03
N LEU A 142 -1.21 -19.38 -11.54
CA LEU A 142 -0.58 -18.08 -11.37
C LEU A 142 -0.89 -17.24 -12.60
N LEU A 143 -1.57 -16.10 -12.39
CA LEU A 143 -2.04 -15.25 -13.47
C LEU A 143 -1.55 -13.81 -13.23
N PRO A 144 -0.47 -13.38 -13.92
CA PRO A 144 0.02 -12.01 -13.86
C PRO A 144 -0.98 -11.03 -14.48
N TRP A 145 -0.74 -9.74 -14.28
CA TRP A 145 -1.54 -8.67 -14.83
C TRP A 145 -1.82 -8.86 -16.32
N ARG A 146 -3.04 -8.59 -16.72
CA ARG A 146 -3.47 -8.61 -18.12
C ARG A 146 -3.80 -7.20 -18.57
N LYS A 147 -3.51 -6.88 -19.83
CA LYS A 147 -3.59 -5.54 -20.42
C LYS A 147 -4.97 -4.88 -20.28
N ASP A 148 -6.03 -5.67 -20.31
CA ASP A 148 -7.42 -5.24 -20.18
C ASP A 148 -8.32 -6.37 -19.67
N SER A 149 -9.57 -6.04 -19.39
CA SER A 149 -10.56 -6.98 -18.88
C SER A 149 -10.94 -8.08 -19.88
N GLU A 150 -10.86 -7.84 -21.18
CA GLU A 150 -11.15 -8.84 -22.22
C GLU A 150 -10.07 -9.91 -22.26
N ASP A 151 -8.81 -9.52 -22.20
CA ASP A 151 -7.66 -10.42 -22.16
C ASP A 151 -7.68 -11.24 -20.86
N LEU A 152 -7.97 -10.60 -19.72
CA LEU A 152 -8.14 -11.30 -18.45
C LEU A 152 -9.27 -12.33 -18.52
N GLN A 153 -10.45 -11.93 -18.99
CA GLN A 153 -11.61 -12.80 -19.12
C GLN A 153 -11.35 -13.98 -20.07
N SER A 154 -10.76 -13.73 -21.24
CA SER A 154 -10.37 -14.77 -22.20
C SER A 154 -9.40 -15.76 -21.59
N THR A 155 -8.41 -15.27 -20.83
CA THR A 155 -7.43 -16.13 -20.13
C THR A 155 -8.12 -16.98 -19.07
N LEU A 156 -8.99 -16.36 -18.25
CA LEU A 156 -9.77 -17.10 -17.26
C LEU A 156 -10.65 -18.17 -17.90
N GLU A 157 -11.36 -17.87 -18.99
CA GLU A 157 -12.25 -18.81 -19.69
C GLU A 157 -11.49 -20.00 -20.29
N SER A 158 -10.28 -19.76 -20.80
CA SER A 158 -9.45 -20.81 -21.41
C SER A 158 -8.71 -21.70 -20.40
N ALA A 159 -8.49 -21.22 -19.17
CA ALA A 159 -7.86 -22.00 -18.12
C ALA A 159 -8.76 -23.16 -17.66
N SER A 160 -8.16 -24.30 -17.30
CA SER A 160 -8.87 -25.39 -16.62
C SER A 160 -9.27 -24.98 -15.19
N PRO A 161 -10.23 -25.65 -14.55
CA PRO A 161 -10.45 -25.52 -13.12
C PRO A 161 -9.17 -25.89 -12.34
N HIS A 162 -8.86 -25.11 -11.31
CA HIS A 162 -7.73 -25.33 -10.40
C HIS A 162 -8.23 -25.23 -8.95
N ASP A 163 -7.48 -25.79 -8.01
CA ASP A 163 -7.78 -25.64 -6.58
C ASP A 163 -7.68 -24.18 -6.15
N TYR A 164 -6.67 -23.49 -6.68
CA TYR A 164 -6.37 -22.10 -6.34
C TYR A 164 -6.05 -21.27 -7.58
N LEU A 165 -6.35 -19.98 -7.51
CA LEU A 165 -5.88 -18.95 -8.43
C LEU A 165 -5.17 -17.87 -7.62
N VAL A 166 -3.95 -17.50 -7.99
CA VAL A 166 -3.31 -16.26 -7.52
C VAL A 166 -3.16 -15.34 -8.72
N CYS A 167 -3.74 -14.15 -8.64
CA CYS A 167 -3.77 -13.20 -9.75
C CYS A 167 -3.50 -11.77 -9.30
N HIS A 168 -3.30 -10.89 -10.29
CA HIS A 168 -3.26 -9.45 -10.08
C HIS A 168 -4.29 -8.83 -11.00
N ALA A 169 -5.43 -8.37 -10.46
CA ALA A 169 -6.60 -8.04 -11.30
C ALA A 169 -7.56 -7.04 -10.66
N ASP A 170 -8.18 -6.22 -11.53
CA ASP A 170 -9.40 -5.47 -11.20
C ASP A 170 -10.58 -6.44 -11.11
N ILE A 171 -11.26 -6.47 -9.96
CA ILE A 171 -12.43 -7.33 -9.72
C ILE A 171 -13.64 -6.47 -9.40
N GLN A 172 -14.67 -6.58 -10.24
CA GLN A 172 -15.90 -5.81 -10.10
C GLN A 172 -16.64 -6.16 -8.80
N GLY A 173 -17.20 -5.13 -8.14
CA GLY A 173 -17.96 -5.27 -6.90
C GLY A 173 -17.09 -5.24 -5.63
N PHE A 174 -15.75 -5.22 -5.78
CA PHE A 174 -14.85 -5.08 -4.64
C PHE A 174 -14.61 -3.61 -4.28
N LYS A 175 -14.44 -3.34 -3.00
CA LYS A 175 -14.07 -2.02 -2.51
C LYS A 175 -12.60 -1.74 -2.87
N TYR A 176 -12.37 -0.61 -3.51
CA TYR A 176 -11.01 -0.11 -3.74
C TYR A 176 -10.43 0.49 -2.45
N ASN A 177 -11.31 1.14 -1.67
CA ASN A 177 -11.04 1.63 -0.32
C ASN A 177 -12.34 1.66 0.49
N LYS A 178 -12.32 2.19 1.70
CA LYS A 178 -13.50 2.29 2.57
C LYS A 178 -14.72 2.96 1.91
N TYR A 179 -14.48 3.87 0.95
CA TYR A 179 -15.52 4.75 0.37
C TYR A 179 -15.85 4.44 -1.09
N THR A 180 -14.98 3.74 -1.81
CA THR A 180 -15.08 3.54 -3.26
C THR A 180 -15.18 2.06 -3.60
N THR A 181 -16.18 1.69 -4.40
CA THR A 181 -16.37 0.33 -4.91
C THR A 181 -16.16 0.32 -6.42
N LEU A 182 -15.56 -0.74 -6.95
CA LEU A 182 -15.39 -0.97 -8.38
C LEU A 182 -16.70 -1.47 -9.01
N ASP A 183 -17.65 -0.56 -9.24
CA ASP A 183 -18.99 -0.97 -9.71
C ASP A 183 -19.09 -1.22 -11.22
N LYS A 184 -18.23 -0.58 -12.02
CA LYS A 184 -18.34 -0.55 -13.49
C LYS A 184 -17.08 -1.03 -14.22
N HIS A 185 -15.98 -1.22 -13.53
CA HIS A 185 -14.70 -1.63 -14.10
C HIS A 185 -14.24 -2.94 -13.48
N GLY A 186 -13.42 -3.68 -14.25
CA GLY A 186 -12.88 -4.95 -13.79
C GLY A 186 -13.68 -6.17 -14.28
N THR A 187 -13.21 -7.33 -13.89
CA THR A 187 -13.79 -8.62 -14.26
C THR A 187 -14.84 -9.05 -13.23
N GLU A 188 -15.98 -9.51 -13.68
CA GLU A 188 -17.06 -9.99 -12.82
C GLU A 188 -16.62 -11.17 -11.93
N VAL A 189 -17.00 -11.15 -10.66
CA VAL A 189 -16.70 -12.22 -9.68
C VAL A 189 -17.10 -13.61 -10.20
N ALA A 190 -18.19 -13.69 -10.97
CA ALA A 190 -18.70 -14.93 -11.56
C ALA A 190 -17.64 -15.67 -12.44
N LYS A 191 -16.74 -14.95 -13.08
CA LYS A 191 -15.67 -15.51 -13.91
C LYS A 191 -14.62 -16.30 -13.11
N PHE A 192 -14.57 -16.08 -11.81
CA PHE A 192 -13.64 -16.77 -10.89
C PHE A 192 -14.23 -18.04 -10.24
N HIS A 193 -15.51 -18.33 -10.42
CA HIS A 193 -16.20 -19.41 -9.70
C HIS A 193 -15.68 -20.82 -9.98
N LYS A 194 -14.99 -21.04 -11.11
CA LYS A 194 -14.41 -22.35 -11.43
C LYS A 194 -13.14 -22.69 -10.66
N PHE A 195 -12.56 -21.73 -9.97
CA PHE A 195 -11.43 -21.93 -9.08
C PHE A 195 -11.92 -22.18 -7.66
N GLY A 196 -11.24 -23.06 -6.91
CA GLY A 196 -11.65 -23.37 -5.54
C GLY A 196 -11.55 -22.15 -4.62
N GLN A 197 -10.37 -21.51 -4.57
CA GLN A 197 -10.17 -20.21 -3.91
C GLN A 197 -9.32 -19.30 -4.79
N VAL A 198 -9.59 -18.01 -4.71
CA VAL A 198 -8.92 -16.98 -5.51
C VAL A 198 -8.28 -15.94 -4.58
N PHE A 199 -7.02 -15.65 -4.83
CA PHE A 199 -6.25 -14.63 -4.11
C PHE A 199 -5.79 -13.58 -5.12
N SER A 200 -6.19 -12.33 -4.93
CA SER A 200 -5.85 -11.25 -5.85
C SER A 200 -5.05 -10.16 -5.16
N GLY A 201 -3.98 -9.71 -5.79
CA GLY A 201 -3.37 -8.42 -5.55
C GLY A 201 -4.15 -7.30 -6.25
N HIS A 202 -3.53 -6.13 -6.43
CA HIS A 202 -4.02 -4.93 -7.06
C HIS A 202 -4.94 -4.07 -6.19
N ILE A 203 -5.90 -4.66 -5.51
CA ILE A 203 -6.81 -3.94 -4.62
C ILE A 203 -6.20 -3.89 -3.23
N HIS A 204 -5.74 -2.71 -2.80
CA HIS A 204 -5.06 -2.53 -1.50
C HIS A 204 -5.97 -2.78 -0.28
N TYR A 205 -7.28 -2.82 -0.49
CA TYR A 205 -8.25 -3.11 0.57
C TYR A 205 -8.47 -4.62 0.69
N GLY A 206 -7.93 -5.23 1.76
CA GLY A 206 -8.10 -6.66 2.05
C GLY A 206 -9.56 -6.96 2.38
N GLN A 207 -10.21 -7.81 1.58
CA GLN A 207 -11.60 -8.19 1.75
C GLN A 207 -11.93 -9.51 1.03
N ARG A 208 -12.99 -10.17 1.49
CA ARG A 208 -13.44 -11.44 0.89
C ARG A 208 -14.89 -11.34 0.40
N GLN A 209 -15.13 -11.84 -0.81
CA GLN A 209 -16.47 -12.06 -1.35
C GLN A 209 -16.51 -13.43 -2.03
N GLY A 210 -17.38 -14.33 -1.53
CA GLY A 210 -17.44 -15.71 -2.02
C GLY A 210 -16.10 -16.44 -1.89
N ASN A 211 -15.62 -16.99 -3.03
CA ASN A 211 -14.33 -17.68 -3.10
C ASN A 211 -13.15 -16.74 -3.40
N VAL A 212 -13.37 -15.44 -3.56
CA VAL A 212 -12.34 -14.45 -3.88
C VAL A 212 -11.94 -13.67 -2.62
N LEU A 213 -10.64 -13.58 -2.37
CA LEU A 213 -9.99 -12.73 -1.37
C LEU A 213 -9.03 -11.79 -2.08
N THR A 214 -9.23 -10.47 -1.93
CA THR A 214 -8.17 -9.50 -2.22
C THR A 214 -7.22 -9.45 -1.02
N LEU A 215 -5.92 -9.66 -1.28
CA LEU A 215 -4.92 -9.75 -0.21
C LEU A 215 -4.68 -8.40 0.48
N GLY A 216 -4.84 -7.32 -0.28
CA GLY A 216 -4.46 -5.99 0.15
C GLY A 216 -2.94 -5.79 0.19
N CYS A 217 -2.52 -4.56 0.44
CA CYS A 217 -1.12 -4.26 0.71
C CYS A 217 -0.71 -4.66 2.15
N PRO A 218 0.56 -4.99 2.39
CA PRO A 218 0.99 -5.52 3.69
C PRO A 218 1.19 -4.45 4.77
N TYR A 219 1.14 -3.18 4.40
CA TYR A 219 1.18 -1.97 5.24
C TYR A 219 0.37 -0.86 4.57
N GLU A 220 0.01 0.18 5.31
CA GLU A 220 -0.73 1.30 4.74
C GLU A 220 0.18 2.16 3.85
N LEU A 221 -0.15 2.28 2.57
CA LEU A 221 0.58 3.08 1.58
C LEU A 221 0.05 4.50 1.48
N THR A 222 -1.25 4.65 1.72
CA THR A 222 -1.97 5.90 1.57
C THR A 222 -3.03 6.08 2.65
N ARG A 223 -3.56 7.29 2.77
CA ARG A 223 -4.69 7.60 3.67
C ARG A 223 -5.97 6.80 3.36
N SER A 224 -6.10 6.30 2.13
CA SER A 224 -7.25 5.45 1.75
C SER A 224 -7.16 4.04 2.32
N ASP A 225 -5.99 3.65 2.82
CA ASP A 225 -5.76 2.34 3.45
C ASP A 225 -6.13 2.30 4.93
N MET A 226 -6.43 3.46 5.53
CA MET A 226 -6.83 3.55 6.94
C MET A 226 -7.97 2.59 7.28
N GLU A 227 -7.94 2.06 8.51
CA GLU A 227 -8.99 1.18 9.06
C GLU A 227 -9.14 -0.17 8.33
N ASN A 228 -8.21 -0.53 7.45
CA ASN A 228 -8.14 -1.86 6.86
C ASN A 228 -6.93 -2.61 7.45
N GLN A 229 -7.16 -3.77 8.03
CA GLN A 229 -6.06 -4.56 8.57
C GLN A 229 -5.10 -4.96 7.46
N LYS A 230 -3.83 -4.67 7.66
CA LYS A 230 -2.71 -5.01 6.79
C LYS A 230 -1.93 -6.18 7.36
N GLY A 231 -1.31 -6.98 6.49
CA GLY A 231 -0.55 -8.14 6.95
C GLY A 231 -0.25 -9.12 5.83
N ILE A 232 0.01 -10.37 6.22
CA ILE A 232 0.36 -11.47 5.33
C ILE A 232 -0.49 -12.71 5.64
N TYR A 233 -0.54 -13.64 4.70
CA TYR A 233 -1.37 -14.83 4.82
C TYR A 233 -0.54 -16.10 4.69
N LEU A 234 -0.97 -17.16 5.37
CA LEU A 234 -0.47 -18.51 5.25
C LEU A 234 -1.62 -19.45 4.93
N LEU A 235 -1.59 -20.05 3.75
CA LEU A 235 -2.55 -21.05 3.27
C LEU A 235 -1.97 -22.44 3.47
N ASP A 236 -2.70 -23.29 4.15
CA ASP A 236 -2.44 -24.73 4.22
C ASP A 236 -3.18 -25.41 3.06
N LEU A 237 -2.43 -26.07 2.19
CA LEU A 237 -2.99 -26.64 0.94
C LEU A 237 -3.81 -27.89 1.19
N GLU A 238 -3.53 -28.65 2.26
CA GLU A 238 -4.24 -29.89 2.60
C GLU A 238 -5.57 -29.57 3.29
N THR A 239 -5.53 -28.74 4.33
CA THR A 239 -6.73 -28.39 5.12
C THR A 239 -7.55 -27.28 4.50
N ARG A 240 -6.97 -26.53 3.54
CA ARG A 240 -7.52 -25.31 2.91
C ARG A 240 -7.77 -24.18 3.90
N GLN A 241 -7.19 -24.28 5.09
CA GLN A 241 -7.28 -23.24 6.10
C GLN A 241 -6.28 -22.10 5.80
N MET A 242 -6.67 -20.88 6.13
CA MET A 242 -5.83 -19.72 5.94
C MET A 242 -5.70 -18.96 7.24
N ASN A 243 -4.47 -18.69 7.63
CA ASN A 243 -4.12 -17.84 8.75
C ASN A 243 -3.72 -16.45 8.23
N PHE A 244 -4.20 -15.42 8.90
CA PHE A 244 -3.81 -14.03 8.67
C PHE A 244 -2.94 -13.56 9.82
N PHE A 245 -1.81 -12.94 9.49
CA PHE A 245 -0.88 -12.33 10.45
C PHE A 245 -0.95 -10.82 10.28
N PRO A 246 -1.58 -10.11 11.24
CA PRO A 246 -1.72 -8.66 11.15
C PRO A 246 -0.39 -7.96 11.37
N ASN A 247 -0.12 -6.91 10.58
CA ASN A 247 1.04 -6.06 10.72
C ASN A 247 0.73 -4.90 11.67
N ASP A 248 1.27 -4.97 12.86
CA ASP A 248 1.16 -3.92 13.89
C ASP A 248 2.48 -3.13 14.08
N VAL A 249 3.49 -3.39 13.24
CA VAL A 249 4.82 -2.75 13.32
C VAL A 249 4.90 -1.51 12.44
N SER A 250 4.35 -1.59 11.22
CA SER A 250 4.46 -0.48 10.26
C SER A 250 3.62 0.72 10.69
N PRO A 251 4.07 1.94 10.32
CA PRO A 251 3.31 3.16 10.54
C PRO A 251 1.91 3.08 9.94
N LYS A 252 0.94 3.71 10.61
CA LYS A 252 -0.45 3.83 10.16
C LYS A 252 -0.79 5.28 9.88
N PHE A 253 -1.69 5.50 8.94
CA PHE A 253 -2.32 6.80 8.77
C PHE A 253 -3.47 6.93 9.77
N LYS A 254 -3.49 8.03 10.51
CA LYS A 254 -4.51 8.31 11.52
C LYS A 254 -5.14 9.66 11.27
N LYS A 255 -6.44 9.75 11.48
CA LYS A 255 -7.19 10.99 11.35
C LYS A 255 -7.97 11.24 12.63
N MET A 256 -7.76 12.41 13.25
CA MET A 256 -8.34 12.76 14.54
C MET A 256 -8.91 14.16 14.48
N SER A 257 -10.01 14.40 15.23
CA SER A 257 -10.49 15.76 15.43
C SER A 257 -9.68 16.44 16.53
N PHE A 258 -9.46 17.73 16.39
CA PHE A 258 -8.78 18.51 17.42
C PHE A 258 -9.56 18.51 18.74
N SER A 259 -10.89 18.48 18.71
CA SER A 259 -11.71 18.37 19.91
C SER A 259 -11.44 17.08 20.69
N TRP A 260 -11.28 15.95 19.99
CA TRP A 260 -10.91 14.68 20.61
C TRP A 260 -9.53 14.76 21.29
N ILE A 261 -8.56 15.41 20.62
CA ILE A 261 -7.18 15.57 21.15
C ILE A 261 -7.18 16.33 22.49
N LEU A 262 -8.02 17.35 22.62
CA LEU A 262 -8.11 18.16 23.85
C LEU A 262 -8.63 17.37 25.06
N GLU A 263 -9.28 16.24 24.85
CA GLU A 263 -9.82 15.37 25.88
C GLU A 263 -8.83 14.24 26.29
N GLN A 264 -7.72 14.10 25.57
CA GLN A 264 -6.76 13.01 25.78
C GLN A 264 -5.65 13.43 26.75
N THR A 265 -5.06 12.43 27.41
CA THR A 265 -3.79 12.60 28.12
C THR A 265 -2.61 12.63 27.13
N VAL A 266 -1.50 13.21 27.57
CA VAL A 266 -0.25 13.19 26.75
C VAL A 266 0.20 11.75 26.48
N GLU A 267 0.00 10.83 27.43
CA GLU A 267 0.33 9.43 27.27
C GLU A 267 -0.53 8.74 26.19
N ASP A 268 -1.83 9.03 26.14
CA ASP A 268 -2.74 8.53 25.10
C ASP A 268 -2.37 9.09 23.73
N LEU A 269 -2.07 10.40 23.67
CA LEU A 269 -1.61 11.04 22.43
C LEU A 269 -0.31 10.41 21.93
N ASN A 270 0.67 10.20 22.80
CA ASN A 270 1.93 9.56 22.40
C ASN A 270 1.71 8.14 21.89
N ARG A 271 0.81 7.36 22.48
CA ARG A 271 0.45 6.02 21.98
C ARG A 271 -0.14 6.08 20.57
N GLU A 272 -0.98 7.06 20.30
CA GLU A 272 -1.63 7.21 19.00
C GLU A 272 -0.72 7.82 17.94
N PHE A 273 0.20 8.71 18.32
CA PHE A 273 1.03 9.48 17.40
C PHE A 273 2.35 8.83 17.10
N ASN A 274 2.92 8.09 18.07
CA ASN A 274 4.25 7.52 17.93
C ASN A 274 4.36 6.65 16.68
N ASN A 275 5.36 6.94 15.85
CA ASN A 275 5.66 6.25 14.59
C ASN A 275 4.52 6.28 13.54
N ASN A 276 3.49 7.12 13.68
CA ASN A 276 2.35 7.20 12.77
C ASN A 276 2.32 8.50 11.96
N PHE A 277 1.59 8.49 10.84
CA PHE A 277 1.24 9.68 10.06
C PHE A 277 -0.10 10.18 10.57
N VAL A 278 -0.14 11.37 11.16
CA VAL A 278 -1.33 11.88 11.86
C VAL A 278 -1.87 13.12 11.19
N ASP A 279 -3.13 13.06 10.77
CA ASP A 279 -3.92 14.17 10.26
C ASP A 279 -4.85 14.69 11.36
N ILE A 280 -4.68 15.94 11.74
CA ILE A 280 -5.54 16.61 12.73
C ILE A 280 -6.52 17.53 12.02
N ILE A 281 -7.80 17.28 12.21
CA ILE A 281 -8.87 18.11 11.67
C ILE A 281 -9.23 19.17 12.70
N ILE A 282 -9.04 20.43 12.33
CA ILE A 282 -9.26 21.58 13.21
C ILE A 282 -10.41 22.43 12.71
N ASP A 283 -11.37 22.72 13.60
CA ASP A 283 -12.32 23.79 13.37
C ASP A 283 -11.56 25.14 13.36
N PRO A 284 -11.74 25.98 12.32
CA PRO A 284 -11.04 27.26 12.22
C PRO A 284 -11.22 28.17 13.45
N GLN A 285 -12.38 28.14 14.09
CA GLN A 285 -12.62 28.92 15.30
C GLN A 285 -11.87 28.36 16.53
N MET A 286 -11.64 27.06 16.58
CA MET A 286 -10.85 26.44 17.63
C MET A 286 -9.34 26.64 17.39
N ALA A 287 -8.89 26.65 16.14
CA ALA A 287 -7.48 26.88 15.79
C ALA A 287 -6.95 28.22 16.33
N LEU A 288 -7.82 29.24 16.39
CA LEU A 288 -7.46 30.58 16.92
C LEU A 288 -7.26 30.62 18.44
N LYS A 289 -7.85 29.67 19.16
CA LYS A 289 -7.83 29.63 20.63
C LYS A 289 -6.85 28.60 21.19
N ALA A 290 -6.44 27.65 20.38
CA ALA A 290 -5.62 26.54 20.82
C ALA A 290 -4.13 26.85 20.64
N PRO A 291 -3.32 26.70 21.67
CA PRO A 291 -1.87 26.80 21.54
C PRO A 291 -1.33 25.55 20.84
N LEU A 292 -1.37 25.52 19.51
CA LEU A 292 -0.92 24.39 18.68
C LEU A 292 0.53 23.98 18.96
N HIS A 293 1.38 24.95 19.36
CA HIS A 293 2.76 24.67 19.78
C HIS A 293 2.84 23.76 21.00
N LEU A 294 1.88 23.83 21.93
CA LEU A 294 1.86 22.93 23.08
C LEU A 294 1.58 21.49 22.69
N LEU A 295 0.84 21.27 21.61
CA LEU A 295 0.61 19.92 21.08
C LEU A 295 1.90 19.38 20.43
N THR A 296 2.57 20.18 19.60
CA THR A 296 3.82 19.77 18.94
C THR A 296 4.95 19.54 19.94
N ASP A 297 4.96 20.28 21.05
CA ASP A 297 5.97 20.14 22.12
C ASP A 297 5.68 18.96 23.06
N ALA A 298 4.40 18.57 23.19
CA ALA A 298 3.96 17.52 24.10
C ALA A 298 4.00 16.11 23.47
N VAL A 299 3.99 16.03 22.15
CA VAL A 299 3.91 14.76 21.43
C VAL A 299 5.27 14.32 20.91
N GLU A 300 5.74 13.19 21.41
CA GLU A 300 6.99 12.59 20.96
C GLU A 300 6.77 11.79 19.65
N SER A 301 7.60 12.10 18.65
CA SER A 301 7.90 11.26 17.48
C SER A 301 6.75 10.80 16.57
N PRO A 302 5.76 11.62 16.16
CA PRO A 302 5.01 11.29 14.96
C PRO A 302 5.96 11.32 13.75
N ARG A 303 5.76 10.43 12.77
CA ARG A 303 6.51 10.51 11.50
C ARG A 303 6.14 11.76 10.73
N ARG A 304 4.86 12.12 10.76
CA ARG A 304 4.35 13.37 10.20
C ARG A 304 3.09 13.79 10.94
N LEU A 305 3.00 15.08 11.22
CA LEU A 305 1.83 15.70 11.82
C LEU A 305 1.32 16.77 10.85
N GLU A 306 0.11 16.61 10.33
CA GLU A 306 -0.53 17.56 9.41
C GLU A 306 -1.83 18.06 10.01
N PHE A 307 -2.08 19.38 9.87
CA PHE A 307 -3.30 20.03 10.33
C PHE A 307 -4.16 20.38 9.12
N HIS A 308 -5.42 19.99 9.15
CA HIS A 308 -6.37 20.25 8.07
C HIS A 308 -7.56 21.03 8.61
N PRO A 309 -8.00 22.13 7.93
CA PRO A 309 -9.21 22.81 8.32
C PRO A 309 -10.42 21.90 8.17
N HIS A 310 -11.36 22.01 9.08
CA HIS A 310 -12.66 21.39 8.96
C HIS A 310 -13.49 22.17 7.92
N ASP A 311 -13.86 21.53 6.81
CA ASP A 311 -14.83 22.08 5.87
C ASP A 311 -16.22 21.53 6.19
N PRO A 312 -17.16 22.38 6.71
CA PRO A 312 -18.50 21.92 7.07
C PRO A 312 -19.33 21.45 5.87
N ASN A 313 -18.92 21.79 4.64
CA ASN A 313 -19.62 21.41 3.41
C ASN A 313 -19.06 20.12 2.77
N GLN A 314 -17.92 19.64 3.23
CA GLN A 314 -17.35 18.38 2.82
C GLN A 314 -17.70 17.31 3.86
N SER A 315 -18.44 16.26 3.45
CA SER A 315 -18.50 15.06 4.27
C SER A 315 -17.06 14.55 4.47
N LEU A 316 -16.76 14.04 5.65
CA LEU A 316 -15.45 13.44 5.95
C LEU A 316 -14.99 12.41 4.89
N ALA A 317 -15.93 11.88 4.11
CA ALA A 317 -15.69 10.95 3.01
C ALA A 317 -15.16 11.61 1.72
N SER A 318 -15.54 12.85 1.42
CA SER A 318 -15.20 13.50 0.14
C SER A 318 -13.82 14.15 0.12
N SER A 319 -13.19 14.36 1.27
CA SER A 319 -11.85 14.94 1.36
C SER A 319 -10.70 13.96 1.02
N PHE A 320 -11.01 12.72 0.62
CA PHE A 320 -10.03 11.64 0.41
C PHE A 320 -10.00 11.04 -0.99
N GLN A 321 -10.62 11.68 -1.98
CA GLN A 321 -10.35 11.30 -3.37
C GLN A 321 -8.98 11.85 -3.79
N TYR A 322 -7.92 11.24 -3.28
CA TYR A 322 -6.59 11.38 -3.86
C TYR A 322 -6.46 10.32 -4.95
N ASP A 323 -6.59 10.75 -6.19
CA ASP A 323 -6.17 10.00 -7.35
C ASP A 323 -4.72 10.42 -7.67
N PRO A 324 -3.72 9.57 -7.43
CA PRO A 324 -2.33 9.91 -7.75
C PRO A 324 -2.12 10.17 -9.25
N ASP A 325 -3.00 9.66 -10.12
CA ASP A 325 -2.95 9.86 -11.58
C ASP A 325 -3.67 11.15 -12.03
N SER A 326 -4.45 11.81 -11.16
CA SER A 326 -5.24 13.00 -11.54
C SER A 326 -4.45 14.30 -11.64
N GLY A 327 -3.18 14.31 -11.30
CA GLY A 327 -2.33 15.51 -11.32
C GLY A 327 -2.72 16.58 -10.30
N ASN A 328 -3.72 16.33 -9.46
CA ASN A 328 -4.05 17.20 -8.34
C ASN A 328 -2.95 17.09 -7.28
N LYS A 329 -2.19 18.17 -7.12
CA LYS A 329 -1.26 18.28 -5.99
C LYS A 329 -2.04 18.03 -4.70
N PRO A 330 -1.47 17.25 -3.73
CA PRO A 330 -2.05 17.22 -2.40
C PRO A 330 -2.23 18.66 -1.95
N LEU A 331 -3.35 18.94 -1.28
CA LEU A 331 -3.52 20.20 -0.56
C LEU A 331 -2.40 20.22 0.49
N THR A 332 -1.24 20.70 0.07
CA THR A 332 -0.17 21.03 1.00
C THR A 332 -0.75 22.14 1.87
N PHE A 333 -0.72 21.89 3.14
CA PHE A 333 -1.10 22.88 4.14
C PHE A 333 -0.21 24.10 3.91
N ASP A 334 -0.76 25.13 3.30
CA ASP A 334 -0.06 26.38 3.10
C ASP A 334 -0.07 27.13 4.43
N VAL A 335 1.01 26.98 5.19
CA VAL A 335 1.24 27.73 6.44
C VAL A 335 0.97 29.22 6.22
N MET A 336 1.29 29.74 5.02
CA MET A 336 1.04 31.14 4.66
C MET A 336 -0.45 31.45 4.56
N HIS A 337 -1.25 30.52 4.02
CA HIS A 337 -2.70 30.69 3.97
C HIS A 337 -3.30 30.86 5.38
N PHE A 338 -2.86 30.05 6.34
CA PHE A 338 -3.30 30.18 7.74
C PHE A 338 -2.82 31.45 8.42
N LEU A 339 -1.59 31.82 8.18
CA LEU A 339 -1.05 33.08 8.71
C LEU A 339 -1.80 34.28 8.14
N HIS A 340 -2.19 34.26 6.87
CA HIS A 340 -3.03 35.29 6.27
C HIS A 340 -4.44 35.33 6.86
N LEU A 341 -5.09 34.15 7.03
CA LEU A 341 -6.39 34.07 7.72
C LEU A 341 -6.31 34.59 9.18
N TYR A 342 -5.21 34.30 9.87
CA TYR A 342 -4.99 34.82 11.22
C TYR A 342 -4.88 36.35 11.24
N VAL A 343 -4.12 36.93 10.31
CA VAL A 343 -3.99 38.40 10.16
C VAL A 343 -5.33 39.05 9.82
N ASP A 344 -6.18 38.37 8.99
CA ASP A 344 -7.52 38.87 8.63
C ASP A 344 -8.50 38.95 9.80
N GLN A 345 -8.26 38.15 10.84
CA GLN A 345 -9.10 38.13 12.05
C GLN A 345 -8.57 38.98 13.19
N MET A 346 -7.37 39.56 13.03
CA MET A 346 -6.86 40.54 13.98
C MET A 346 -7.56 41.89 13.75
N ASP A 347 -7.89 42.60 14.83
CA ASP A 347 -8.44 43.93 14.76
C ASP A 347 -7.31 44.95 14.42
N LEU A 348 -6.88 44.94 13.16
CA LEU A 348 -5.77 45.71 12.62
C LEU A 348 -6.26 46.68 11.55
N THR A 349 -5.56 47.78 11.41
CA THR A 349 -5.76 48.62 10.23
C THR A 349 -5.33 47.88 8.95
N PRO A 350 -5.95 48.18 7.78
CA PRO A 350 -5.55 47.52 6.52
C PRO A 350 -4.05 47.67 6.23
N GLU A 351 -3.45 48.80 6.62
CA GLU A 351 -2.02 49.08 6.42
C GLU A 351 -1.14 48.20 7.32
N ASP A 352 -1.51 48.00 8.58
CA ASP A 352 -0.76 47.12 9.50
C ASP A 352 -0.92 45.64 9.14
N ALA A 353 -2.12 45.23 8.75
CA ALA A 353 -2.35 43.87 8.24
C ALA A 353 -1.45 43.53 7.02
N GLN A 354 -1.30 44.49 6.10
CA GLN A 354 -0.45 44.30 4.91
C GLN A 354 1.05 44.28 5.28
N LYS A 355 1.49 45.04 6.24
CA LYS A 355 2.87 45.00 6.76
C LYS A 355 3.19 43.64 7.38
N ILE A 356 2.28 43.14 8.23
CA ILE A 356 2.46 41.86 8.89
C ILE A 356 2.51 40.72 7.85
N ARG A 357 1.62 40.68 6.84
CA ARG A 357 1.66 39.69 5.76
C ARG A 357 3.01 39.70 5.03
N SER A 358 3.50 40.90 4.67
CA SER A 358 4.81 41.04 4.01
C SER A 358 5.99 40.50 4.84
N VAL A 359 5.93 40.69 6.16
CA VAL A 359 6.95 40.13 7.09
C VAL A 359 6.85 38.60 7.15
N LEU A 360 5.65 38.05 7.24
CA LEU A 360 5.41 36.61 7.29
C LEU A 360 5.88 35.92 6.01
N GLU A 361 5.61 36.49 4.83
CA GLU A 361 6.08 36.02 3.54
C GLU A 361 7.63 35.96 3.48
N LYS A 362 8.30 37.02 3.95
CA LYS A 362 9.76 37.08 4.01
C LYS A 362 10.34 36.01 4.95
N LEU A 363 9.75 35.83 6.12
CA LEU A 363 10.19 34.83 7.10
C LEU A 363 9.98 33.39 6.55
N HIS A 364 8.88 33.13 5.84
CA HIS A 364 8.62 31.86 5.21
C HIS A 364 9.66 31.54 4.11
N HIS A 365 9.95 32.49 3.23
CA HIS A 365 11.02 32.34 2.23
C HIS A 365 12.38 32.06 2.86
N LEU A 366 12.75 32.76 3.93
CA LEU A 366 14.02 32.51 4.63
C LEU A 366 14.08 31.12 5.28
N SER A 367 12.95 30.60 5.76
CA SER A 367 12.90 29.25 6.36
C SER A 367 12.96 28.14 5.31
N THR A 368 12.44 28.36 4.10
CA THR A 368 12.48 27.39 3.00
C THR A 368 13.85 27.37 2.30
N ASP A 369 14.55 28.51 2.21
CA ASP A 369 15.89 28.57 1.62
C ASP A 369 16.98 27.93 2.50
N THR A 370 16.81 27.92 3.83
CA THR A 370 17.74 27.24 4.74
C THR A 370 17.60 25.72 4.73
N ALA A 371 16.47 25.17 4.31
CA ALA A 371 16.24 23.71 4.21
C ALA A 371 16.84 23.06 2.95
N VAL A 372 17.34 23.85 1.99
CA VAL A 372 17.94 23.35 0.72
C VAL A 372 19.47 23.17 0.85
N HIS A 373 20.08 23.64 1.95
CA HIS A 373 21.55 23.62 2.15
C HIS A 373 22.02 22.86 3.41
N SER A 374 21.17 22.04 4.03
CA SER A 374 21.55 21.17 5.15
C SER A 374 21.44 19.68 4.82
#